data_019cd3f760c3d477f5ed13dd7719a7ba
#
_entry.id   019cd3f760c3d477f5ed13dd7719a7ba
#
_cell.length_a   1.000
_cell.length_b   1.000
_cell.length_c   1.000
_cell.angle_alpha   90.00
_cell.angle_beta   90.00
_cell.angle_gamma   90.00
#
_symmetry.space_group_name_H-M   'P 1'
#
loop_
_entity.id
_entity.type
_entity.pdbx_description
1 polymer ?
#
loop_
_entity_poly.entity_id
_entity_poly.type
_entity_poly.pdbx_seq_one_letter_code
_entity_poly.pdbx_strand_id
1 'polypeptide(L)'
;VLEHGSGHFTIAFDPSYISKSGKHTPGLGYFWSGCASKTKWGLEIGGIAAIDIDNHTAFHLDAKQTIYDTEKDNLVSHYANLLISNKESLFQISKYVVVDAYFSKEPFINKLTNHDFDIITRLRDDANLMYLYNGEKRKGRGRPQKHDGKVDFKSLKHEHFKLLETSEIM
;
A
#
# COMPACT_ATOMS: atom_id res chain seq x y z
N VAL A 1 -9.90 -9.92 -19.09
CA VAL A 1 -8.49 -9.82 -18.66
C VAL A 1 -7.78 -11.12 -18.96
N LEU A 2 -8.19 -12.24 -18.36
CA LEU A 2 -7.51 -13.54 -18.48
C LEU A 2 -7.43 -14.08 -19.91
N GLU A 3 -8.41 -13.78 -20.75
CA GLU A 3 -8.45 -14.21 -22.16
C GLU A 3 -7.52 -13.39 -23.08
N HIS A 4 -7.11 -12.20 -22.67
CA HIS A 4 -6.39 -11.24 -23.51
C HIS A 4 -5.00 -10.87 -22.99
N GLY A 5 -4.60 -11.43 -21.86
CA GLY A 5 -3.33 -11.14 -21.22
C GLY A 5 -2.34 -12.31 -21.27
N SER A 6 -1.11 -12.05 -20.82
CA SER A 6 -0.02 -13.03 -20.76
C SER A 6 -0.24 -14.15 -19.72
N GLY A 7 -1.09 -13.93 -18.73
CA GLY A 7 -1.25 -14.79 -17.55
C GLY A 7 -0.44 -14.34 -16.33
N HIS A 8 0.50 -13.41 -16.49
CA HIS A 8 1.29 -12.84 -15.40
C HIS A 8 0.78 -11.44 -15.03
N PHE A 9 -0.04 -11.40 -13.98
CA PHE A 9 -0.72 -10.18 -13.55
C PHE A 9 -0.36 -9.76 -12.14
N THR A 10 -0.41 -8.46 -11.90
CA THR A 10 -0.50 -7.86 -10.57
C THR A 10 -1.66 -6.88 -10.52
N ILE A 11 -2.23 -6.64 -9.34
CA ILE A 11 -3.29 -5.66 -9.13
C ILE A 11 -2.65 -4.35 -8.73
N ALA A 12 -2.97 -3.27 -9.43
CA ALA A 12 -2.61 -1.91 -9.02
C ALA A 12 -3.81 -1.21 -8.39
N PHE A 13 -3.54 -0.45 -7.34
CA PHE A 13 -4.53 0.43 -6.71
C PHE A 13 -3.94 1.83 -6.55
N ASP A 14 -4.67 2.84 -7.02
CA ASP A 14 -4.30 4.24 -6.87
C ASP A 14 -5.53 5.15 -6.73
N PRO A 15 -5.63 5.97 -5.67
CA PRO A 15 -6.67 6.98 -5.55
C PRO A 15 -6.28 8.25 -6.29
N SER A 16 -7.18 8.75 -7.11
CA SER A 16 -6.98 9.94 -7.93
C SER A 16 -7.94 11.06 -7.56
N TYR A 17 -7.38 12.26 -7.34
CA TYR A 17 -8.14 13.46 -7.07
C TYR A 17 -8.83 13.98 -8.33
N ILE A 18 -10.10 14.38 -8.19
CA ILE A 18 -10.88 15.04 -9.23
C ILE A 18 -11.34 16.41 -8.74
N SER A 19 -10.97 17.46 -9.47
CA SER A 19 -11.41 18.82 -9.17
C SER A 19 -12.93 18.93 -9.34
N LYS A 20 -13.62 19.37 -8.30
CA LYS A 20 -15.06 19.59 -8.33
C LYS A 20 -15.43 20.85 -7.55
N SER A 21 -16.08 21.78 -8.24
CA SER A 21 -16.73 22.94 -7.63
C SER A 21 -18.17 22.61 -7.24
N GLY A 22 -18.68 23.29 -6.24
CA GLY A 22 -20.05 23.08 -5.72
C GLY A 22 -20.05 22.53 -4.29
N LYS A 23 -21.23 22.49 -3.68
CA LYS A 23 -21.38 22.14 -2.26
C LYS A 23 -22.30 20.92 -2.03
N HIS A 24 -22.98 20.44 -3.07
CA HIS A 24 -24.05 19.45 -2.93
C HIS A 24 -23.72 18.08 -3.53
N THR A 25 -22.53 17.91 -4.14
CA THR A 25 -22.12 16.59 -4.63
C THR A 25 -21.74 15.71 -3.44
N PRO A 26 -22.29 14.51 -3.29
CA PRO A 26 -21.90 13.58 -2.23
C PRO A 26 -20.41 13.24 -2.29
N GLY A 27 -19.78 13.08 -1.13
CA GLY A 27 -18.36 12.71 -1.03
C GLY A 27 -17.37 13.83 -1.35
N LEU A 28 -17.81 15.09 -1.41
CA LEU A 28 -16.92 16.24 -1.48
C LEU A 28 -16.07 16.35 -0.22
N GLY A 29 -14.77 16.57 -0.40
CA GLY A 29 -13.81 16.69 0.70
C GLY A 29 -12.49 17.30 0.26
N TYR A 30 -11.53 17.31 1.19
CA TYR A 30 -10.15 17.68 0.90
C TYR A 30 -9.33 16.44 0.63
N PHE A 31 -8.88 16.27 -0.61
CA PHE A 31 -8.06 15.14 -1.05
C PHE A 31 -6.71 15.63 -1.60
N TRP A 32 -5.72 14.75 -1.56
CA TRP A 32 -4.40 15.06 -2.09
C TRP A 32 -4.43 15.16 -3.61
N SER A 33 -3.92 16.26 -4.14
CA SER A 33 -3.74 16.49 -5.58
C SER A 33 -2.25 16.42 -5.93
N GLY A 34 -1.83 15.37 -6.61
CA GLY A 34 -0.44 15.20 -7.06
C GLY A 34 0.04 16.36 -7.93
N CYS A 35 -0.80 16.82 -8.88
CA CYS A 35 -0.47 17.96 -9.75
C CYS A 35 -0.27 19.28 -9.00
N ALA A 36 -0.95 19.46 -7.86
CA ALA A 36 -0.85 20.68 -7.06
C ALA A 36 0.08 20.53 -5.84
N SER A 37 0.57 19.32 -5.58
CA SER A 37 1.37 18.96 -4.39
C SER A 37 0.78 19.46 -3.07
N LYS A 38 -0.55 19.44 -2.97
CA LYS A 38 -1.32 19.85 -1.78
C LYS A 38 -2.74 19.29 -1.80
N THR A 39 -3.38 19.30 -0.64
CA THR A 39 -4.80 18.97 -0.55
C THR A 39 -5.68 20.03 -1.21
N LYS A 40 -6.68 19.60 -1.94
CA LYS A 40 -7.67 20.46 -2.60
C LYS A 40 -9.08 19.96 -2.37
N TRP A 41 -10.03 20.88 -2.41
CA TRP A 41 -11.45 20.57 -2.36
C TRP A 41 -11.89 19.90 -3.66
N GLY A 42 -12.59 18.77 -3.57
CA GLY A 42 -13.07 18.02 -4.73
C GLY A 42 -13.56 16.63 -4.38
N LEU A 43 -13.39 15.72 -5.29
CA LEU A 43 -13.69 14.30 -5.14
C LEU A 43 -12.40 13.48 -5.23
N GLU A 44 -12.49 12.23 -4.81
CA GLU A 44 -11.46 11.25 -5.03
C GLU A 44 -12.09 9.94 -5.52
N ILE A 45 -11.42 9.28 -6.44
CA ILE A 45 -11.80 7.97 -6.98
C ILE A 45 -10.64 7.01 -6.80
N GLY A 46 -10.86 5.91 -6.08
CA GLY A 46 -9.94 4.81 -5.99
C GLY A 46 -10.09 3.90 -7.22
N GLY A 47 -9.05 3.83 -8.03
CA GLY A 47 -8.99 2.97 -9.22
C GLY A 47 -8.31 1.63 -8.91
N ILE A 48 -8.88 0.55 -9.43
CA ILE A 48 -8.28 -0.80 -9.41
C ILE A 48 -8.03 -1.24 -10.85
N ALA A 49 -6.81 -1.70 -11.14
CA ALA A 49 -6.43 -2.21 -12.45
C ALA A 49 -5.65 -3.51 -12.34
N ALA A 50 -5.77 -4.37 -13.33
CA ALA A 50 -4.86 -5.50 -13.54
C ALA A 50 -3.74 -5.06 -14.48
N ILE A 51 -2.50 -5.20 -14.04
CA ILE A 51 -1.31 -4.91 -14.84
C ILE A 51 -0.80 -6.22 -15.40
N ASP A 52 -0.76 -6.32 -16.71
CA ASP A 52 -0.09 -7.40 -17.44
C ASP A 52 1.41 -7.08 -17.51
N ILE A 53 2.19 -7.86 -16.80
CA ILE A 53 3.62 -7.59 -16.61
C ILE A 53 4.39 -7.78 -17.92
N ASP A 54 4.08 -8.84 -18.66
CA ASP A 54 4.83 -9.20 -19.86
C ASP A 54 4.48 -8.30 -21.05
N ASN A 55 3.21 -7.93 -21.17
CA ASN A 55 2.71 -7.09 -22.28
C ASN A 55 2.78 -5.59 -21.97
N HIS A 56 3.24 -5.19 -20.77
CA HIS A 56 3.31 -3.80 -20.32
C HIS A 56 1.99 -3.02 -20.53
N THR A 57 0.86 -3.69 -20.27
CA THR A 57 -0.46 -3.09 -20.45
C THR A 57 -1.30 -3.18 -19.17
N ALA A 58 -2.36 -2.40 -19.10
CA ALA A 58 -3.23 -2.33 -17.94
C ALA A 58 -4.70 -2.47 -18.34
N PHE A 59 -5.44 -3.25 -17.57
CA PHE A 59 -6.89 -3.41 -17.71
C PHE A 59 -7.57 -2.77 -16.51
N HIS A 60 -8.38 -1.75 -16.76
CA HIS A 60 -9.18 -1.15 -15.70
C HIS A 60 -10.24 -2.16 -15.22
N LEU A 61 -10.31 -2.38 -13.90
CA LEU A 61 -11.24 -3.35 -13.29
C LEU A 61 -12.40 -2.65 -12.60
N ASP A 62 -12.11 -1.65 -11.75
CA ASP A 62 -13.12 -0.98 -10.94
C ASP A 62 -12.67 0.44 -10.58
N ALA A 63 -13.65 1.34 -10.39
CA ALA A 63 -13.42 2.68 -9.89
C ALA A 63 -14.51 3.07 -8.91
N LYS A 64 -14.13 3.37 -7.68
CA LYS A 64 -15.09 3.76 -6.63
C LYS A 64 -14.73 5.12 -6.06
N GLN A 65 -15.75 5.96 -5.93
CA GLN A 65 -15.61 7.23 -5.23
C GLN A 65 -15.28 6.99 -3.76
N THR A 66 -14.33 7.75 -3.23
CA THR A 66 -13.95 7.71 -1.81
C THR A 66 -15.04 8.38 -0.97
N ILE A 67 -15.92 7.57 -0.40
CA ILE A 67 -16.97 7.98 0.55
C ILE A 67 -16.91 7.02 1.73
N TYR A 68 -16.62 7.52 2.92
CA TYR A 68 -16.55 6.72 4.14
C TYR A 68 -17.02 7.53 5.36
N ASP A 69 -17.45 6.81 6.39
CA ASP A 69 -17.86 7.40 7.66
C ASP A 69 -16.60 7.69 8.50
N THR A 70 -16.25 8.96 8.64
CA THR A 70 -15.05 9.42 9.37
C THR A 70 -15.12 9.16 10.88
N GLU A 71 -16.29 8.87 11.43
CA GLU A 71 -16.44 8.51 12.85
C GLU A 71 -16.11 7.03 13.10
N LYS A 72 -16.31 6.18 12.09
CA LYS A 72 -16.11 4.72 12.19
C LYS A 72 -14.85 4.21 11.52
N ASP A 73 -14.34 4.91 10.53
CA ASP A 73 -13.21 4.45 9.73
C ASP A 73 -12.26 5.60 9.39
N ASN A 74 -11.04 5.27 9.00
CA ASN A 74 -10.08 6.22 8.47
C ASN A 74 -9.80 5.92 7.00
N LEU A 75 -9.27 6.92 6.30
CA LEU A 75 -9.04 6.85 4.86
C LEU A 75 -8.19 5.62 4.43
N VAL A 76 -7.13 5.31 5.18
CA VAL A 76 -6.25 4.17 4.89
C VAL A 76 -6.99 2.84 5.02
N SER A 77 -7.82 2.71 6.05
CA SER A 77 -8.67 1.55 6.28
C SER A 77 -9.75 1.41 5.22
N HIS A 78 -10.34 2.54 4.79
CA HIS A 78 -11.31 2.57 3.69
C HIS A 78 -10.71 2.01 2.38
N TYR A 79 -9.50 2.42 2.01
CA TYR A 79 -8.81 1.89 0.83
C TYR A 79 -8.55 0.38 0.92
N ALA A 80 -8.11 -0.09 2.10
CA ALA A 80 -7.93 -1.53 2.30
C ALA A 80 -9.27 -2.28 2.18
N ASN A 81 -10.35 -1.75 2.76
CA ASN A 81 -11.69 -2.34 2.66
C ASN A 81 -12.19 -2.44 1.21
N LEU A 82 -11.87 -1.45 0.38
CA LEU A 82 -12.22 -1.46 -1.04
C LEU A 82 -11.57 -2.66 -1.78
N LEU A 83 -10.30 -2.93 -1.53
CA LEU A 83 -9.62 -4.10 -2.08
C LEU A 83 -10.19 -5.41 -1.51
N ILE A 84 -10.40 -5.47 -0.19
CA ILE A 84 -10.95 -6.66 0.49
C ILE A 84 -12.36 -6.98 -0.02
N SER A 85 -13.21 -5.98 -0.25
CA SER A 85 -14.56 -6.20 -0.78
C SER A 85 -14.59 -6.79 -2.20
N ASN A 86 -13.50 -6.64 -2.94
CA ASN A 86 -13.33 -7.20 -4.29
C ASN A 86 -12.43 -8.45 -4.30
N LYS A 87 -12.02 -8.98 -3.13
CA LYS A 87 -11.04 -10.06 -2.99
C LYS A 87 -11.30 -11.25 -3.91
N GLU A 88 -12.53 -11.77 -3.91
CA GLU A 88 -12.88 -12.97 -4.67
C GLU A 88 -12.62 -12.80 -6.18
N SER A 89 -12.98 -11.65 -6.73
CA SER A 89 -12.75 -11.35 -8.14
C SER A 89 -11.28 -11.06 -8.44
N LEU A 90 -10.59 -10.34 -7.55
CA LEU A 90 -9.18 -10.00 -7.71
C LEU A 90 -8.28 -11.25 -7.65
N PHE A 91 -8.59 -12.20 -6.76
CA PHE A 91 -7.81 -13.44 -6.60
C PHE A 91 -7.92 -14.38 -7.80
N GLN A 92 -8.93 -14.23 -8.66
CA GLN A 92 -8.96 -14.93 -9.95
C GLN A 92 -7.87 -14.43 -10.91
N ILE A 93 -7.35 -13.21 -10.68
CA ILE A 93 -6.34 -12.58 -11.53
C ILE A 93 -4.99 -12.65 -10.83
N SER A 94 -4.87 -12.09 -9.62
CA SER A 94 -3.65 -12.07 -8.83
C SER A 94 -3.94 -11.74 -7.37
N LYS A 95 -3.14 -12.30 -6.45
CA LYS A 95 -3.12 -11.88 -5.04
C LYS A 95 -2.13 -10.76 -4.74
N TYR A 96 -1.25 -10.45 -5.71
CA TYR A 96 -0.23 -9.40 -5.56
C TYR A 96 -0.85 -8.04 -5.83
N VAL A 97 -0.73 -7.12 -4.86
CA VAL A 97 -1.22 -5.74 -4.96
C VAL A 97 -0.05 -4.79 -4.95
N VAL A 98 0.09 -4.02 -6.02
CA VAL A 98 1.09 -2.95 -6.15
C VAL A 98 0.46 -1.62 -5.79
N VAL A 99 1.09 -0.89 -4.89
CA VAL A 99 0.67 0.45 -4.44
C VAL A 99 1.88 1.36 -4.29
N ASP A 100 1.64 2.67 -4.28
CA ASP A 100 2.69 3.65 -4.06
C ASP A 100 3.21 3.68 -2.61
N ALA A 101 4.25 4.48 -2.35
CA ALA A 101 4.87 4.60 -1.04
C ALA A 101 3.93 5.19 0.04
N TYR A 102 2.85 5.87 -0.32
CA TYR A 102 1.85 6.36 0.63
C TYR A 102 1.23 5.23 1.45
N PHE A 103 1.09 4.06 0.83
CA PHE A 103 0.48 2.86 1.41
C PHE A 103 1.45 1.99 2.22
N SER A 104 2.74 2.35 2.30
CA SER A 104 3.71 1.66 3.17
C SER A 104 3.45 1.93 4.67
N LYS A 105 2.19 1.80 5.08
CA LYS A 105 1.70 2.04 6.44
C LYS A 105 1.25 0.72 7.06
N GLU A 106 1.71 0.46 8.29
CA GLU A 106 1.38 -0.76 9.03
C GLU A 106 -0.12 -1.11 9.00
N PRO A 107 -1.07 -0.18 9.25
CA PRO A 107 -2.50 -0.54 9.27
C PRO A 107 -3.01 -1.03 7.92
N PHE A 108 -2.52 -0.46 6.80
CA PHE A 108 -2.91 -0.90 5.45
C PHE A 108 -2.33 -2.28 5.14
N ILE A 109 -1.02 -2.43 5.37
CA ILE A 109 -0.30 -3.67 5.09
C ILE A 109 -0.88 -4.82 5.92
N ASN A 110 -0.99 -4.65 7.25
CA ASN A 110 -1.52 -5.70 8.13
C ASN A 110 -2.95 -6.09 7.78
N LYS A 111 -3.79 -5.10 7.43
CA LYS A 111 -5.18 -5.38 7.06
C LYS A 111 -5.29 -6.21 5.80
N LEU A 112 -4.49 -5.94 4.77
CA LEU A 112 -4.51 -6.69 3.52
C LEU A 112 -3.82 -8.06 3.66
N THR A 113 -2.68 -8.15 4.35
CA THR A 113 -1.99 -9.43 4.57
C THR A 113 -2.81 -10.39 5.42
N ASN A 114 -3.60 -9.89 6.40
CA ASN A 114 -4.56 -10.70 7.15
C ASN A 114 -5.72 -11.24 6.28
N HIS A 115 -5.87 -10.73 5.05
CA HIS A 115 -6.81 -11.21 4.04
C HIS A 115 -6.09 -11.89 2.86
N ASP A 116 -4.87 -12.41 3.07
CA ASP A 116 -4.06 -13.19 2.13
C ASP A 116 -3.57 -12.42 0.88
N PHE A 117 -3.63 -11.09 0.86
CA PHE A 117 -2.97 -10.29 -0.16
C PHE A 117 -1.47 -10.20 0.09
N ASP A 118 -0.68 -10.26 -0.97
CA ASP A 118 0.75 -9.93 -0.97
C ASP A 118 0.95 -8.50 -1.49
N ILE A 119 1.62 -7.65 -0.69
CA ILE A 119 1.75 -6.22 -1.00
C ILE A 119 3.13 -5.92 -1.55
N ILE A 120 3.16 -5.25 -2.69
CA ILE A 120 4.37 -4.71 -3.31
C ILE A 120 4.30 -3.19 -3.24
N THR A 121 5.19 -2.59 -2.48
CA THR A 121 5.25 -1.13 -2.34
C THR A 121 6.68 -0.67 -2.08
N ARG A 122 6.97 0.57 -2.45
CA ARG A 122 8.22 1.22 -2.07
C ARG A 122 8.11 1.75 -0.64
N LEU A 123 9.15 1.56 0.16
CA LEU A 123 9.24 2.24 1.45
C LEU A 123 9.37 3.76 1.25
N ARG A 124 8.79 4.53 2.15
CA ARG A 124 8.97 5.98 2.20
C ARG A 124 10.37 6.30 2.70
N ASP A 125 10.93 7.42 2.23
CA ASP A 125 12.25 7.89 2.66
C ASP A 125 12.29 8.25 4.16
N ASP A 126 11.12 8.57 4.75
CA ASP A 126 10.93 8.86 6.18
C ASP A 126 10.45 7.64 7.00
N ALA A 127 10.50 6.44 6.42
CA ALA A 127 10.02 5.21 7.08
C ALA A 127 10.72 4.99 8.43
N ASN A 128 9.91 4.77 9.48
CA ASN A 128 10.42 4.53 10.83
C ASN A 128 10.67 3.04 11.07
N LEU A 129 11.68 2.49 10.36
CA LEU A 129 12.08 1.11 10.55
C LEU A 129 13.00 0.97 11.76
N MET A 130 12.85 -0.15 12.46
CA MET A 130 13.62 -0.49 13.63
C MET A 130 14.29 -1.86 13.43
N TYR A 131 15.55 -1.97 13.80
CA TYR A 131 16.20 -3.28 13.87
C TYR A 131 15.53 -4.14 14.93
N LEU A 132 15.31 -5.41 14.64
CA LEU A 132 14.86 -6.37 15.64
C LEU A 132 16.00 -6.67 16.61
N TYR A 133 15.67 -6.75 17.90
CA TYR A 133 16.65 -7.15 18.91
C TYR A 133 16.88 -8.66 18.84
N ASN A 134 18.11 -9.05 18.53
CA ASN A 134 18.53 -10.45 18.41
C ASN A 134 19.42 -10.91 19.58
N GLY A 135 19.64 -10.04 20.59
CA GLY A 135 20.47 -10.36 21.76
C GLY A 135 19.76 -11.23 22.79
N GLU A 136 20.53 -11.65 23.81
CA GLU A 136 19.99 -12.43 24.90
C GLU A 136 18.92 -11.66 25.69
N LYS A 137 17.87 -12.37 26.14
CA LYS A 137 16.84 -11.79 27.00
C LYS A 137 17.48 -11.36 28.32
N ARG A 138 17.49 -10.05 28.58
CA ARG A 138 17.97 -9.51 29.86
C ARG A 138 17.11 -10.04 30.97
N LYS A 139 17.75 -10.66 31.99
CA LYS A 139 17.11 -11.07 33.23
C LYS A 139 16.91 -9.82 34.09
N GLY A 140 15.66 -9.41 34.35
CA GLY A 140 15.36 -8.25 35.19
C GLY A 140 13.90 -7.82 35.13
N ARG A 141 13.53 -6.85 35.99
CA ARG A 141 12.20 -6.21 35.91
C ARG A 141 12.17 -5.20 34.76
N GLY A 142 11.15 -5.24 33.92
CA GLY A 142 10.93 -4.30 32.86
C GLY A 142 10.43 -4.98 31.58
N ARG A 143 10.01 -4.14 30.62
CA ARG A 143 9.55 -4.64 29.31
C ARG A 143 10.74 -5.20 28.52
N PRO A 144 10.65 -6.42 27.98
CA PRO A 144 11.71 -6.97 27.12
C PRO A 144 12.05 -6.03 25.97
N GLN A 145 13.34 -5.88 25.68
CA GLN A 145 13.80 -5.12 24.54
C GLN A 145 13.35 -5.81 23.24
N LYS A 146 12.65 -5.08 22.38
CA LYS A 146 12.14 -5.59 21.10
C LYS A 146 12.96 -5.10 19.92
N HIS A 147 13.62 -3.94 20.05
CA HIS A 147 14.30 -3.26 18.95
C HIS A 147 15.72 -2.90 19.35
N ASP A 148 16.61 -2.89 18.36
CA ASP A 148 18.01 -2.53 18.49
C ASP A 148 18.37 -1.24 17.73
N GLY A 149 17.56 -0.24 17.93
CA GLY A 149 17.71 1.08 17.35
C GLY A 149 16.98 1.25 16.01
N LYS A 150 16.99 2.49 15.52
CA LYS A 150 16.38 2.89 14.25
C LYS A 150 17.31 2.52 13.08
N VAL A 151 16.72 2.09 11.96
CA VAL A 151 17.44 1.87 10.71
C VAL A 151 17.82 3.22 10.11
N ASP A 152 19.12 3.44 9.92
CA ASP A 152 19.64 4.52 9.10
C ASP A 152 20.03 3.95 7.73
N PHE A 153 19.31 4.36 6.68
CA PHE A 153 19.57 3.89 5.31
C PHE A 153 20.91 4.33 4.74
N LYS A 154 21.55 5.36 5.33
CA LYS A 154 22.89 5.80 4.94
C LYS A 154 24.00 5.00 5.63
N SER A 155 23.68 4.33 6.74
CA SER A 155 24.63 3.56 7.54
C SER A 155 23.94 2.30 8.08
N LEU A 156 23.80 1.29 7.23
CA LEU A 156 23.14 0.04 7.59
C LEU A 156 24.04 -0.80 8.52
N LYS A 157 23.43 -1.37 9.56
CA LYS A 157 24.06 -2.35 10.44
C LYS A 157 23.95 -3.74 9.80
N HIS A 158 24.99 -4.15 9.08
CA HIS A 158 25.00 -5.40 8.30
C HIS A 158 24.75 -6.66 9.13
N GLU A 159 25.06 -6.64 10.41
CA GLU A 159 24.79 -7.75 11.34
C GLU A 159 23.30 -8.12 11.48
N HIS A 160 22.41 -7.20 11.15
CA HIS A 160 20.95 -7.44 11.18
C HIS A 160 20.38 -7.97 9.86
N PHE A 161 21.22 -8.12 8.83
CA PHE A 161 20.79 -8.56 7.51
C PHE A 161 21.36 -9.93 7.19
N LYS A 162 20.58 -10.74 6.49
CA LYS A 162 21.01 -12.00 5.89
C LYS A 162 20.97 -11.84 4.38
N LEU A 163 22.07 -12.07 3.71
CA LEU A 163 22.08 -12.17 2.26
C LEU A 163 21.23 -13.36 1.82
N LEU A 164 20.21 -13.12 1.02
CA LEU A 164 19.31 -14.15 0.48
C LEU A 164 19.73 -14.53 -0.93
N GLU A 165 20.02 -13.56 -1.77
CA GLU A 165 20.33 -13.75 -3.19
C GLU A 165 21.19 -12.62 -3.71
N THR A 166 22.01 -12.91 -4.69
CA THR A 166 22.76 -11.92 -5.48
C THR A 166 22.36 -12.09 -6.94
N SER A 167 21.84 -11.00 -7.56
CA SER A 167 21.56 -10.94 -8.99
C SER A 167 22.47 -9.89 -9.64
N GLU A 168 23.04 -10.20 -10.79
CA GLU A 168 23.71 -9.22 -11.62
C GLU A 168 22.67 -8.47 -12.43
N ILE A 169 22.63 -7.14 -12.28
CA ILE A 169 21.80 -6.28 -13.13
C ILE A 169 22.62 -6.04 -14.40
N MET A 170 22.19 -6.65 -15.52
CA MET A 170 22.74 -6.38 -16.85
C MET A 170 22.17 -5.07 -17.41
#